data_21a87b254705998ac9d94dfc9c356d48
#
_entry.id   21a87b254705998ac9d94dfc9c356d48
#
_cell.length_a   1.000
_cell.length_b   1.000
_cell.length_c   1.000
_cell.angle_alpha   90.00
_cell.angle_beta   90.00
_cell.angle_gamma   90.00
#
_symmetry.space_group_name_H-M   'P 1'
#
loop_
_entity.id
_entity.type
_entity.pdbx_description
1 polymer ?
#
loop_
_entity_poly.entity_id
_entity_poly.type
_entity_poly.pdbx_seq_one_letter_code
_entity_poly.pdbx_strand_id
1 'polypeptide(L)'
;MFFSIEFINDRFDKFNKLIFKGRLPRIPVKLSRSKSSVGMFCTKYKHLSDGSKLLVSRHFSFSKCFDMDEHALEDVIIHEMIHYSINFEGVNDTSPHGKVFRSLMTKINKEFNRNITISTKTTKASVQTIGLTKKWHIIAVMKVRDGSVGIKILPLNADKVAYYYRHVRQSPQINSIRLYIHNAPFFSNYPTSTALKYHVVDEELLRKELTGGQLIYIEGDILKNGIIYNGEELF
;
A
#
# COMPACT_ATOMS: atom_id res chain seq x y z
N MET A 1 15.55 4.08 6.47
CA MET A 1 15.35 5.56 6.38
C MET A 1 14.02 5.85 5.70
N PHE A 2 13.37 6.98 6.04
CA PHE A 2 12.08 7.37 5.47
C PHE A 2 12.20 8.68 4.72
N PHE A 3 11.30 8.90 3.76
CA PHE A 3 11.20 10.17 3.06
C PHE A 3 10.85 11.32 4.01
N SER A 4 11.64 12.39 3.96
CA SER A 4 11.27 13.72 4.44
C SER A 4 11.22 14.69 3.26
N ILE A 5 10.49 15.80 3.40
CA ILE A 5 10.41 16.82 2.34
C ILE A 5 11.80 17.42 2.08
N GLU A 6 12.58 17.64 3.12
CA GLU A 6 13.94 18.17 3.03
C GLU A 6 14.85 17.22 2.24
N PHE A 7 14.85 15.93 2.62
CA PHE A 7 15.63 14.92 1.92
C PHE A 7 15.28 14.86 0.43
N ILE A 8 13.98 14.82 0.09
CA ILE A 8 13.53 14.77 -1.30
C ILE A 8 13.98 15.99 -2.08
N ASN A 9 13.84 17.20 -1.51
CA ASN A 9 14.24 18.45 -2.17
C ASN A 9 15.76 18.52 -2.39
N ASP A 10 16.56 18.10 -1.41
CA ASP A 10 18.01 18.07 -1.52
C ASP A 10 18.43 17.07 -2.62
N ARG A 11 17.86 15.87 -2.62
CA ARG A 11 18.16 14.86 -3.65
C ARG A 11 17.65 15.27 -5.03
N PHE A 12 16.49 15.94 -5.11
CA PHE A 12 16.00 16.50 -6.36
C PHE A 12 17.01 17.50 -6.96
N ASP A 13 17.51 18.44 -6.19
CA ASP A 13 18.48 19.43 -6.68
C ASP A 13 19.79 18.78 -7.11
N LYS A 14 20.30 17.85 -6.31
CA LYS A 14 21.50 17.05 -6.63
C LYS A 14 21.33 16.36 -7.99
N PHE A 15 20.25 15.60 -8.16
CA PHE A 15 20.05 14.80 -9.37
C PHE A 15 19.57 15.64 -10.55
N ASN A 16 18.85 16.73 -10.31
CA ASN A 16 18.53 17.69 -11.37
C ASN A 16 19.81 18.26 -11.99
N LYS A 17 20.76 18.69 -11.18
CA LYS A 17 22.05 19.19 -11.66
C LYS A 17 22.86 18.08 -12.35
N LEU A 18 22.96 16.92 -11.73
CA LEU A 18 23.82 15.82 -12.17
C LEU A 18 23.31 15.12 -13.44
N ILE A 19 22.02 14.79 -13.48
CA ILE A 19 21.40 13.94 -14.49
C ILE A 19 20.62 14.77 -15.52
N PHE A 20 19.84 15.75 -15.05
CA PHE A 20 18.95 16.53 -15.91
C PHE A 20 19.49 17.90 -16.28
N LYS A 21 20.79 18.18 -16.01
CA LYS A 21 21.50 19.42 -16.37
C LYS A 21 20.82 20.70 -15.82
N GLY A 22 20.16 20.61 -14.68
CA GLY A 22 19.48 21.73 -14.04
C GLY A 22 18.19 22.19 -14.74
N ARG A 23 17.66 21.42 -15.70
CA ARG A 23 16.54 21.86 -16.55
C ARG A 23 15.16 21.75 -15.89
N LEU A 24 15.02 20.95 -14.82
CA LEU A 24 13.74 20.69 -14.20
C LEU A 24 13.44 21.75 -13.12
N PRO A 25 12.38 22.57 -13.27
CA PRO A 25 11.92 23.43 -12.19
C PRO A 25 11.50 22.61 -10.97
N ARG A 26 11.67 23.16 -9.76
CA ARG A 26 11.11 22.54 -8.56
C ARG A 26 9.59 22.53 -8.63
N ILE A 27 8.98 21.42 -8.20
CA ILE A 27 7.54 21.27 -8.06
C ILE A 27 7.21 20.84 -6.62
N PRO A 28 5.97 21.08 -6.14
CA PRO A 28 5.59 20.70 -4.77
C PRO A 28 5.82 19.23 -4.50
N VAL A 29 6.27 18.93 -3.28
CA VAL A 29 6.44 17.58 -2.74
C VAL A 29 5.40 17.33 -1.66
N LYS A 30 4.73 16.18 -1.71
CA LYS A 30 3.76 15.73 -0.72
C LYS A 30 4.20 14.42 -0.12
N LEU A 31 4.02 14.25 1.19
CA LEU A 31 4.16 12.97 1.86
C LEU A 31 2.80 12.30 1.98
N SER A 32 2.73 11.03 1.58
CA SER A 32 1.54 10.19 1.65
C SER A 32 1.70 9.06 2.67
N ARG A 33 0.62 8.34 2.91
CA ARG A 33 0.59 7.10 3.69
C ARG A 33 0.21 5.91 2.81
N SER A 34 0.50 5.98 1.51
CA SER A 34 0.28 4.88 0.58
C SER A 34 1.06 3.64 1.01
N LYS A 35 0.41 2.48 0.96
CA LYS A 35 1.04 1.18 1.18
C LYS A 35 1.26 0.40 -0.12
N SER A 36 0.82 0.97 -1.24
CA SER A 36 0.90 0.35 -2.57
C SER A 36 1.87 1.03 -3.51
N SER A 37 2.28 2.26 -3.21
CA SER A 37 3.19 3.05 -4.05
C SER A 37 4.20 3.77 -3.18
N VAL A 38 5.48 3.62 -3.47
CA VAL A 38 6.60 4.28 -2.77
C VAL A 38 6.73 5.72 -3.21
N GLY A 39 6.74 5.97 -4.51
CA GLY A 39 6.77 7.28 -5.15
C GLY A 39 5.72 7.41 -6.23
N MET A 40 5.39 8.63 -6.60
CA MET A 40 4.50 8.95 -7.71
C MET A 40 4.70 10.38 -8.18
N PHE A 41 4.92 10.56 -9.48
CA PHE A 41 4.77 11.85 -10.15
C PHE A 41 3.31 12.05 -10.55
N CYS A 42 2.69 13.12 -10.07
CA CYS A 42 1.27 13.41 -10.26
C CYS A 42 1.09 14.65 -11.14
N THR A 43 0.17 14.57 -12.10
CA THR A 43 -0.28 15.68 -12.94
C THR A 43 -1.79 15.83 -12.85
N LYS A 44 -2.28 17.05 -12.86
CA LYS A 44 -3.71 17.36 -12.93
C LYS A 44 -3.97 18.23 -14.15
N TYR A 45 -4.88 17.79 -14.99
CA TYR A 45 -5.35 18.52 -16.16
C TYR A 45 -6.81 18.94 -16.00
N LYS A 46 -7.18 20.09 -16.56
CA LYS A 46 -8.55 20.52 -16.76
C LYS A 46 -8.86 20.36 -18.25
N HIS A 47 -9.93 19.67 -18.56
CA HIS A 47 -10.45 19.61 -19.93
C HIS A 47 -11.20 20.92 -20.23
N LEU A 48 -10.90 21.53 -21.35
CA LEU A 48 -11.54 22.74 -21.85
C LEU A 48 -12.65 22.36 -22.85
N SER A 49 -13.54 23.32 -23.13
CA SER A 49 -14.69 23.11 -24.03
C SER A 49 -14.31 22.83 -25.48
N ASP A 50 -13.12 23.21 -25.90
CA ASP A 50 -12.55 22.95 -27.23
C ASP A 50 -11.87 21.57 -27.35
N GLY A 51 -11.95 20.72 -26.31
CA GLY A 51 -11.34 19.41 -26.23
C GLY A 51 -9.87 19.42 -25.82
N SER A 52 -9.24 20.60 -25.67
CA SER A 52 -7.85 20.72 -25.21
C SER A 52 -7.71 20.44 -23.71
N LYS A 53 -6.48 20.24 -23.24
CA LYS A 53 -6.17 19.98 -21.85
C LYS A 53 -5.23 21.05 -21.31
N LEU A 54 -5.68 21.75 -20.28
CA LEU A 54 -4.85 22.70 -19.55
C LEU A 54 -4.20 22.02 -18.36
N LEU A 55 -2.89 22.07 -18.25
CA LEU A 55 -2.17 21.59 -17.07
C LEU A 55 -2.47 22.51 -15.88
N VAL A 56 -3.05 21.96 -14.82
CA VAL A 56 -3.41 22.69 -13.60
C VAL A 56 -2.31 22.60 -12.55
N SER A 57 -1.74 21.41 -12.36
CA SER A 57 -0.69 21.22 -11.34
C SER A 57 0.18 20.00 -11.63
N ARG A 58 1.41 20.07 -11.13
CA ARG A 58 2.35 18.95 -11.02
C ARG A 58 2.83 18.87 -9.58
N HIS A 59 3.03 17.66 -9.07
CA HIS A 59 3.67 17.46 -7.78
C HIS A 59 4.23 16.05 -7.66
N PHE A 60 5.20 15.86 -6.77
CA PHE A 60 5.63 14.54 -6.33
C PHE A 60 4.86 14.11 -5.09
N SER A 61 4.57 12.82 -4.99
CA SER A 61 4.01 12.21 -3.80
C SER A 61 4.87 11.02 -3.40
N PHE A 62 5.44 11.02 -2.18
CA PHE A 62 6.25 9.93 -1.67
C PHE A 62 5.62 9.37 -0.39
N SER A 63 5.64 8.05 -0.27
CA SER A 63 5.08 7.39 0.90
C SER A 63 6.10 7.33 2.03
N LYS A 64 5.65 7.71 3.22
CA LYS A 64 6.42 7.56 4.47
C LYS A 64 6.22 6.19 5.16
N CYS A 65 5.55 5.24 4.47
CA CYS A 65 5.30 3.90 5.02
C CYS A 65 6.40 2.87 4.69
N PHE A 66 7.37 3.24 3.84
CA PHE A 66 8.43 2.33 3.43
C PHE A 66 9.75 2.71 4.09
N ASP A 67 10.36 1.74 4.78
CA ASP A 67 11.72 1.85 5.30
C ASP A 67 12.68 1.27 4.25
N MET A 68 13.58 2.10 3.75
CA MET A 68 14.51 1.76 2.69
C MET A 68 15.88 2.34 3.00
N ASP A 69 16.92 1.78 2.42
CA ASP A 69 18.23 2.43 2.47
C ASP A 69 18.25 3.72 1.63
N GLU A 70 19.22 4.57 1.85
CA GLU A 70 19.31 5.88 1.20
C GLU A 70 19.42 5.75 -0.31
N HIS A 71 20.19 4.77 -0.79
CA HIS A 71 20.39 4.56 -2.21
C HIS A 71 19.09 4.15 -2.92
N ALA A 72 18.29 3.28 -2.28
CA ALA A 72 16.99 2.88 -2.81
C ALA A 72 15.97 4.04 -2.78
N LEU A 73 16.00 4.91 -1.75
CA LEU A 73 15.19 6.13 -1.72
C LEU A 73 15.58 7.10 -2.84
N GLU A 74 16.88 7.28 -3.08
CA GLU A 74 17.38 8.08 -4.18
C GLU A 74 16.93 7.52 -5.55
N ASP A 75 16.97 6.20 -5.75
CA ASP A 75 16.53 5.56 -7.00
C ASP A 75 15.04 5.79 -7.25
N VAL A 76 14.20 5.77 -6.20
CA VAL A 76 12.78 6.12 -6.31
C VAL A 76 12.61 7.59 -6.70
N ILE A 77 13.37 8.52 -6.10
CA ILE A 77 13.31 9.94 -6.47
C ILE A 77 13.68 10.13 -7.94
N ILE A 78 14.77 9.50 -8.40
CA ILE A 78 15.19 9.60 -9.82
C ILE A 78 14.13 8.99 -10.75
N HIS A 79 13.48 7.88 -10.36
CA HIS A 79 12.38 7.28 -11.12
C HIS A 79 11.26 8.30 -11.36
N GLU A 80 10.81 8.98 -10.32
CA GLU A 80 9.77 10.01 -10.45
C GLU A 80 10.24 11.24 -11.22
N MET A 81 11.54 11.57 -11.12
CA MET A 81 12.14 12.65 -11.93
C MET A 81 12.21 12.30 -13.42
N ILE A 82 12.38 11.02 -13.80
CA ILE A 82 12.28 10.59 -15.21
C ILE A 82 10.86 10.85 -15.73
N HIS A 83 9.81 10.45 -14.97
CA HIS A 83 8.43 10.75 -15.34
C HIS A 83 8.20 12.26 -15.50
N TYR A 84 8.74 13.03 -14.55
CA TYR A 84 8.63 14.49 -14.62
C TYR A 84 9.34 15.06 -15.84
N SER A 85 10.56 14.61 -16.17
CA SER A 85 11.30 15.12 -17.32
C SER A 85 10.58 14.85 -18.64
N ILE A 86 10.04 13.65 -18.84
CA ILE A 86 9.25 13.28 -20.01
C ILE A 86 8.02 14.18 -20.14
N ASN A 87 7.30 14.38 -19.03
CA ASN A 87 6.12 15.26 -19.02
C ASN A 87 6.48 16.74 -19.23
N PHE A 88 7.59 17.20 -18.63
CA PHE A 88 8.04 18.58 -18.74
C PHE A 88 8.48 18.94 -20.16
N GLU A 89 9.15 18.02 -20.83
CA GLU A 89 9.59 18.16 -22.24
C GLU A 89 8.45 17.93 -23.24
N GLY A 90 7.25 17.56 -22.77
CA GLY A 90 6.09 17.30 -23.65
C GLY A 90 6.26 16.07 -24.53
N VAL A 91 7.15 15.14 -24.15
CA VAL A 91 7.39 13.93 -24.91
C VAL A 91 6.26 12.93 -24.68
N ASN A 92 5.69 12.40 -25.76
CA ASN A 92 4.71 11.33 -25.70
C ASN A 92 5.43 9.98 -25.68
N ASP A 93 5.21 9.20 -24.60
CA ASP A 93 5.68 7.83 -24.53
C ASP A 93 4.51 6.85 -24.75
N THR A 94 4.81 5.62 -25.14
CA THR A 94 3.83 4.58 -25.47
C THR A 94 3.01 4.11 -24.25
N SER A 95 3.57 4.29 -23.06
CA SER A 95 2.94 3.99 -21.76
C SER A 95 3.71 4.73 -20.66
N PRO A 96 3.24 4.75 -19.40
CA PRO A 96 3.99 5.36 -18.30
C PRO A 96 5.45 4.90 -18.20
N HIS A 97 5.71 3.63 -18.48
CA HIS A 97 7.07 3.07 -18.56
C HIS A 97 7.37 2.55 -19.97
N GLY A 98 7.10 3.37 -20.97
CA GLY A 98 7.30 3.05 -22.39
C GLY A 98 8.76 3.10 -22.82
N LYS A 99 8.98 3.20 -24.13
CA LYS A 99 10.32 3.15 -24.72
C LYS A 99 11.21 4.30 -24.25
N VAL A 100 10.64 5.51 -24.14
CA VAL A 100 11.39 6.71 -23.71
C VAL A 100 11.82 6.58 -22.27
N PHE A 101 10.89 6.22 -21.36
CA PHE A 101 11.21 5.98 -19.95
C PHE A 101 12.31 4.93 -19.78
N ARG A 102 12.16 3.77 -20.42
CA ARG A 102 13.13 2.67 -20.34
C ARG A 102 14.50 3.04 -20.85
N SER A 103 14.58 3.80 -21.94
CA SER A 103 15.83 4.30 -22.51
C SER A 103 16.56 5.22 -21.52
N LEU A 104 15.84 6.21 -20.96
CA LEU A 104 16.40 7.11 -19.93
C LEU A 104 16.84 6.35 -18.69
N MET A 105 16.00 5.45 -18.17
CA MET A 105 16.30 4.62 -17.00
C MET A 105 17.58 3.79 -17.23
N THR A 106 17.70 3.10 -18.36
CA THR A 106 18.87 2.28 -18.69
C THR A 106 20.14 3.13 -18.80
N LYS A 107 20.04 4.29 -19.44
CA LYS A 107 21.14 5.23 -19.55
C LYS A 107 21.60 5.72 -18.18
N ILE A 108 20.67 6.17 -17.33
CA ILE A 108 20.97 6.66 -15.99
C ILE A 108 21.59 5.56 -15.11
N ASN A 109 21.04 4.35 -15.15
CA ASN A 109 21.58 3.21 -14.41
C ASN A 109 23.04 2.95 -14.79
N LYS A 110 23.36 2.98 -16.09
CA LYS A 110 24.71 2.75 -16.59
C LYS A 110 25.68 3.89 -16.24
N GLU A 111 25.28 5.15 -16.47
CA GLU A 111 26.15 6.31 -16.31
C GLU A 111 26.41 6.71 -14.86
N PHE A 112 25.43 6.48 -13.99
CA PHE A 112 25.47 6.95 -12.58
C PHE A 112 25.49 5.81 -11.57
N ASN A 113 25.73 4.56 -12.00
CA ASN A 113 25.75 3.36 -11.16
C ASN A 113 24.49 3.27 -10.26
N ARG A 114 23.31 3.42 -10.89
CA ARG A 114 22.01 3.36 -10.21
C ARG A 114 21.31 2.02 -10.49
N ASN A 115 20.30 1.68 -9.69
CA ASN A 115 19.48 0.49 -9.86
C ASN A 115 17.99 0.85 -9.92
N ILE A 116 17.67 1.83 -10.75
CA ILE A 116 16.29 2.26 -10.97
C ILE A 116 15.55 1.15 -11.69
N THR A 117 14.35 0.80 -11.20
CA THR A 117 13.51 -0.26 -11.76
C THR A 117 12.12 0.27 -12.09
N ILE A 118 11.40 -0.42 -12.98
CA ILE A 118 10.00 -0.06 -13.33
C ILE A 118 9.05 -0.33 -12.17
N SER A 119 9.34 -1.34 -11.37
CA SER A 119 8.52 -1.75 -10.24
C SER A 119 9.44 -2.00 -9.05
N THR A 120 9.28 -1.22 -8.01
CA THR A 120 9.91 -1.52 -6.73
C THR A 120 9.21 -2.73 -6.15
N LYS A 121 9.86 -3.90 -6.17
CA LYS A 121 9.38 -5.07 -5.43
C LYS A 121 9.55 -4.78 -3.94
N THR A 122 8.60 -4.06 -3.37
CA THR A 122 8.51 -3.89 -1.92
C THR A 122 8.07 -5.22 -1.34
N THR A 123 8.97 -5.90 -0.65
CA THR A 123 8.59 -7.05 0.17
C THR A 123 7.65 -6.55 1.27
N LYS A 124 6.67 -7.36 1.65
CA LYS A 124 5.75 -7.02 2.77
C LYS A 124 6.51 -6.65 4.05
N ALA A 125 7.74 -7.10 4.20
CA ALA A 125 8.66 -6.78 5.31
C ALA A 125 9.19 -5.33 5.28
N SER A 126 9.21 -4.65 4.13
CA SER A 126 9.69 -3.25 4.01
C SER A 126 8.62 -2.20 4.30
N VAL A 127 7.36 -2.61 4.47
CA VAL A 127 6.28 -1.71 4.88
C VAL A 127 6.29 -1.60 6.40
N GLN A 128 7.05 -0.67 6.94
CA GLN A 128 6.97 -0.39 8.37
C GLN A 128 5.70 0.40 8.71
N THR A 129 5.08 -0.02 9.78
CA THR A 129 3.83 0.55 10.29
C THR A 129 4.14 1.78 11.17
N ILE A 130 4.75 2.84 10.58
CA ILE A 130 5.07 4.04 11.36
C ILE A 130 3.83 4.88 11.56
N GLY A 131 3.50 5.09 12.83
CA GLY A 131 2.50 6.07 13.27
C GLY A 131 1.08 5.78 12.77
N LEU A 132 0.74 4.51 12.56
CA LEU A 132 -0.67 4.16 12.43
C LEU A 132 -1.33 4.40 13.79
N THR A 133 -2.23 5.37 13.88
CA THR A 133 -3.29 5.32 14.88
C THR A 133 -3.80 3.89 14.89
N LYS A 134 -3.76 3.23 16.05
CA LYS A 134 -4.23 1.84 16.22
C LYS A 134 -5.65 1.75 15.65
N LYS A 135 -5.76 1.27 14.43
CA LYS A 135 -7.05 1.15 13.75
C LYS A 135 -7.66 -0.17 14.15
N TRP A 136 -8.84 -0.13 14.70
CA TRP A 136 -9.59 -1.34 15.03
C TRP A 136 -10.06 -2.05 13.75
N HIS A 137 -9.94 -3.36 13.77
CA HIS A 137 -10.35 -4.24 12.69
C HIS A 137 -11.27 -5.33 13.22
N ILE A 138 -12.30 -5.65 12.47
CA ILE A 138 -13.04 -6.90 12.66
C ILE A 138 -12.41 -7.94 11.74
N ILE A 139 -11.92 -9.01 12.33
CA ILE A 139 -11.18 -10.08 11.68
C ILE A 139 -12.05 -11.34 11.71
N ALA A 140 -12.44 -11.84 10.53
CA ALA A 140 -12.99 -13.18 10.42
C ALA A 140 -11.83 -14.16 10.24
N VAL A 141 -11.68 -15.12 11.13
CA VAL A 141 -10.72 -16.22 11.07
C VAL A 141 -11.47 -17.49 10.70
N MET A 142 -11.02 -18.18 9.66
CA MET A 142 -11.69 -19.34 9.10
C MET A 142 -10.76 -20.55 9.08
N LYS A 143 -11.26 -21.71 9.51
CA LYS A 143 -10.65 -23.03 9.26
C LYS A 143 -11.20 -23.56 7.95
N VAL A 144 -10.34 -23.77 6.96
CA VAL A 144 -10.72 -24.30 5.65
C VAL A 144 -10.66 -25.83 5.67
N ARG A 145 -11.42 -26.50 4.81
CA ARG A 145 -11.43 -27.98 4.75
C ARG A 145 -10.11 -28.62 4.35
N ASP A 146 -9.30 -27.92 3.61
CA ASP A 146 -7.94 -28.37 3.24
C ASP A 146 -6.93 -28.26 4.39
N GLY A 147 -7.37 -27.84 5.58
CA GLY A 147 -6.55 -27.66 6.77
C GLY A 147 -5.94 -26.26 6.88
N SER A 148 -6.02 -25.43 5.85
CA SER A 148 -5.47 -24.07 5.89
C SER A 148 -6.30 -23.14 6.80
N VAL A 149 -5.65 -22.06 7.23
CA VAL A 149 -6.30 -20.98 7.99
C VAL A 149 -6.38 -19.74 7.13
N GLY A 150 -7.58 -19.17 7.04
CA GLY A 150 -7.84 -17.95 6.27
C GLY A 150 -8.27 -16.81 7.15
N ILE A 151 -7.95 -15.59 6.75
CA ILE A 151 -8.44 -14.37 7.40
C ILE A 151 -9.14 -13.44 6.41
N LYS A 152 -10.08 -12.67 6.94
CA LYS A 152 -10.74 -11.58 6.25
C LYS A 152 -10.93 -10.39 7.16
N ILE A 153 -10.58 -9.21 6.66
CA ILE A 153 -10.86 -7.96 7.37
C ILE A 153 -12.20 -7.41 6.90
N LEU A 154 -13.10 -7.23 7.85
CA LEU A 154 -14.47 -6.78 7.62
C LEU A 154 -14.63 -5.28 7.98
N PRO A 155 -15.60 -4.58 7.37
CA PRO A 155 -15.96 -3.24 7.79
C PRO A 155 -16.45 -3.21 9.25
N LEU A 156 -16.22 -2.11 9.97
CA LEU A 156 -16.75 -1.85 11.30
C LEU A 156 -18.25 -1.49 11.21
N ASN A 157 -19.07 -2.46 10.76
CA ASN A 157 -20.52 -2.30 10.57
C ASN A 157 -21.18 -3.65 10.87
N ALA A 158 -22.07 -3.69 11.85
CA ALA A 158 -22.68 -4.92 12.36
C ALA A 158 -23.42 -5.71 11.27
N ASP A 159 -24.24 -5.03 10.45
CA ASP A 159 -25.04 -5.69 9.40
C ASP A 159 -24.15 -6.37 8.35
N LYS A 160 -23.06 -5.69 7.95
CA LYS A 160 -22.10 -6.22 6.99
C LYS A 160 -21.32 -7.41 7.54
N VAL A 161 -21.00 -7.38 8.84
CA VAL A 161 -20.33 -8.48 9.53
C VAL A 161 -21.26 -9.68 9.66
N ALA A 162 -22.49 -9.46 10.09
CA ALA A 162 -23.52 -10.50 10.21
C ALA A 162 -23.85 -11.13 8.84
N TYR A 163 -23.97 -10.29 7.79
CA TYR A 163 -24.14 -10.75 6.41
C TYR A 163 -22.99 -11.68 5.98
N TYR A 164 -21.74 -11.23 6.12
CA TYR A 164 -20.56 -12.01 5.74
C TYR A 164 -20.50 -13.34 6.51
N TYR A 165 -20.68 -13.29 7.83
CA TYR A 165 -20.63 -14.46 8.71
C TYR A 165 -21.65 -15.53 8.31
N ARG A 166 -22.93 -15.15 8.06
CA ARG A 166 -23.98 -16.07 7.65
C ARG A 166 -23.66 -16.77 6.34
N HIS A 167 -23.16 -16.01 5.34
CA HIS A 167 -22.85 -16.57 4.01
C HIS A 167 -21.62 -17.48 4.05
N VAL A 168 -20.57 -17.08 4.76
CA VAL A 168 -19.34 -17.88 4.86
C VAL A 168 -19.56 -19.16 5.65
N ARG A 169 -20.36 -19.12 6.72
CA ARG A 169 -20.69 -20.31 7.51
C ARG A 169 -21.43 -21.38 6.69
N GLN A 170 -22.15 -20.99 5.67
CA GLN A 170 -22.85 -21.92 4.78
C GLN A 170 -21.94 -22.48 3.66
N SER A 171 -20.75 -21.98 3.52
CA SER A 171 -19.82 -22.43 2.48
C SER A 171 -19.32 -23.85 2.78
N PRO A 172 -19.42 -24.80 1.84
CA PRO A 172 -18.94 -26.15 2.03
C PRO A 172 -17.41 -26.25 2.19
N GLN A 173 -16.69 -25.19 1.88
CA GLN A 173 -15.24 -25.14 1.99
C GLN A 173 -14.75 -24.72 3.40
N ILE A 174 -15.65 -24.19 4.24
CA ILE A 174 -15.29 -23.65 5.56
C ILE A 174 -15.79 -24.58 6.65
N ASN A 175 -14.86 -25.08 7.47
CA ASN A 175 -15.18 -25.93 8.63
C ASN A 175 -15.69 -25.09 9.81
N SER A 176 -15.05 -23.98 10.09
CA SER A 176 -15.43 -23.08 11.18
C SER A 176 -15.02 -21.66 10.89
N ILE A 177 -15.71 -20.70 11.52
CA ILE A 177 -15.42 -19.28 11.46
C ILE A 177 -15.58 -18.67 12.85
N ARG A 178 -14.59 -17.88 13.27
CA ARG A 178 -14.64 -17.03 14.45
C ARG A 178 -14.37 -15.58 14.09
N LEU A 179 -14.96 -14.67 14.82
CA LEU A 179 -14.79 -13.23 14.62
C LEU A 179 -14.03 -12.63 15.80
N TYR A 180 -13.10 -11.76 15.48
CA TYR A 180 -12.31 -11.04 16.48
C TYR A 180 -12.32 -9.54 16.18
N ILE A 181 -12.20 -8.71 17.20
CA ILE A 181 -11.87 -7.30 17.07
C ILE A 181 -10.47 -7.07 17.64
N HIS A 182 -9.60 -6.48 16.84
CA HIS A 182 -8.23 -6.21 17.25
C HIS A 182 -7.65 -4.98 16.53
N ASN A 183 -6.64 -4.35 17.14
CA ASN A 183 -5.98 -3.16 16.57
C ASN A 183 -4.51 -3.40 16.22
N ALA A 184 -4.06 -4.66 16.14
CA ALA A 184 -2.71 -4.97 15.73
C ALA A 184 -2.45 -4.49 14.29
N PRO A 185 -1.30 -3.84 14.05
CA PRO A 185 -0.94 -3.29 12.74
C PRO A 185 -0.90 -4.32 11.62
N PHE A 186 -0.62 -5.57 11.94
CA PHE A 186 -0.62 -6.71 11.03
C PHE A 186 -1.89 -6.77 10.17
N PHE A 187 -3.07 -6.58 10.77
CA PHE A 187 -4.35 -6.66 10.06
C PHE A 187 -4.61 -5.50 9.11
N SER A 188 -3.90 -4.40 9.27
CA SER A 188 -3.96 -3.26 8.33
C SER A 188 -3.33 -3.57 6.96
N ASN A 189 -2.60 -4.68 6.81
CA ASN A 189 -2.02 -5.10 5.53
C ASN A 189 -3.02 -5.80 4.60
N TYR A 190 -4.23 -6.06 5.09
CA TYR A 190 -5.27 -6.75 4.32
C TYR A 190 -6.42 -5.81 3.95
N PRO A 191 -7.01 -5.98 2.75
CA PRO A 191 -8.10 -5.12 2.30
C PRO A 191 -9.37 -5.38 3.12
N THR A 192 -10.05 -4.29 3.50
CA THR A 192 -11.35 -4.32 4.18
C THR A 192 -12.46 -4.42 3.15
N SER A 193 -13.24 -5.51 3.16
CA SER A 193 -14.41 -5.68 2.29
C SER A 193 -15.32 -6.82 2.77
N THR A 194 -16.52 -6.93 2.18
CA THR A 194 -17.46 -8.04 2.39
C THR A 194 -17.45 -9.08 1.27
N ALA A 195 -16.52 -8.96 0.31
CA ALA A 195 -16.37 -9.98 -0.74
C ALA A 195 -16.06 -11.35 -0.11
N LEU A 196 -16.69 -12.41 -0.63
CA LEU A 196 -16.52 -13.80 -0.13
C LEU A 196 -15.16 -14.38 -0.57
N LYS A 197 -14.10 -13.65 -0.24
CA LYS A 197 -12.69 -14.02 -0.47
C LYS A 197 -11.94 -13.88 0.85
N TYR A 198 -11.02 -14.77 1.11
CA TYR A 198 -10.14 -14.72 2.27
C TYR A 198 -8.68 -14.78 1.84
N HIS A 199 -7.77 -14.48 2.76
CA HIS A 199 -6.34 -14.59 2.57
C HIS A 199 -5.84 -15.73 3.43
N VAL A 200 -5.17 -16.72 2.82
CA VAL A 200 -4.50 -17.78 3.57
C VAL A 200 -3.31 -17.17 4.29
N VAL A 201 -3.16 -17.54 5.54
CA VAL A 201 -2.09 -17.07 6.43
C VAL A 201 -1.48 -18.24 7.19
N ASP A 202 -0.24 -18.05 7.62
CA ASP A 202 0.40 -18.98 8.53
C ASP A 202 -0.31 -18.96 9.89
N GLU A 203 -0.68 -20.13 10.41
CA GLU A 203 -1.47 -20.27 11.63
C GLU A 203 -0.71 -19.80 12.87
N GLU A 204 0.59 -20.08 12.95
CA GLU A 204 1.43 -19.71 14.09
C GLU A 204 1.62 -18.19 14.16
N LEU A 205 1.92 -17.60 13.00
CA LEU A 205 1.98 -16.13 12.87
C LEU A 205 0.66 -15.48 13.24
N LEU A 206 -0.47 -16.05 12.78
CA LEU A 206 -1.79 -15.50 13.09
C LEU A 206 -2.09 -15.56 14.59
N ARG A 207 -1.76 -16.65 15.27
CA ARG A 207 -1.93 -16.80 16.72
C ARG A 207 -1.20 -15.69 17.47
N LYS A 208 0.05 -15.44 17.11
CA LYS A 208 0.88 -14.37 17.68
C LYS A 208 0.27 -12.98 17.46
N GLU A 209 -0.11 -12.67 16.23
CA GLU A 209 -0.62 -11.34 15.86
C GLU A 209 -2.05 -11.08 16.36
N LEU A 210 -2.83 -12.13 16.66
CA LEU A 210 -4.19 -12.04 17.15
C LEU A 210 -4.26 -12.02 18.70
N THR A 211 -3.18 -12.37 19.39
CA THR A 211 -3.11 -12.34 20.85
C THR A 211 -3.49 -10.96 21.40
N GLY A 212 -4.39 -10.93 22.37
CA GLY A 212 -4.99 -9.70 22.92
C GLY A 212 -6.20 -9.19 22.13
N GLY A 213 -6.54 -9.82 21.00
CA GLY A 213 -7.77 -9.57 20.29
C GLY A 213 -8.99 -10.08 21.05
N GLN A 214 -10.13 -9.39 20.94
CA GLN A 214 -11.35 -9.76 21.61
C GLN A 214 -12.26 -10.56 20.66
N LEU A 215 -12.71 -11.75 21.10
CA LEU A 215 -13.67 -12.55 20.37
C LEU A 215 -15.02 -11.81 20.27
N ILE A 216 -15.69 -11.94 19.14
CA ILE A 216 -17.02 -11.36 18.91
C ILE A 216 -18.00 -12.50 18.59
N TYR A 217 -19.16 -12.44 19.19
CA TYR A 217 -20.28 -13.34 18.88
C TYR A 217 -21.38 -12.58 18.14
N ILE A 218 -22.08 -13.28 17.26
CA ILE A 218 -23.28 -12.77 16.60
C ILE A 218 -24.50 -13.43 17.25
N GLU A 219 -25.36 -12.61 17.82
CA GLU A 219 -26.64 -13.02 18.36
C GLU A 219 -27.74 -12.22 17.65
N GLY A 220 -28.47 -12.90 16.73
CA GLY A 220 -29.33 -12.21 15.77
C GLY A 220 -28.52 -11.33 14.84
N ASP A 221 -28.74 -10.02 14.88
CA ASP A 221 -27.99 -9.00 14.13
C ASP A 221 -27.08 -8.16 15.03
N ILE A 222 -26.92 -8.55 16.30
CA ILE A 222 -26.12 -7.81 17.28
C ILE A 222 -24.76 -8.48 17.45
N LEU A 223 -23.71 -7.66 17.42
CA LEU A 223 -22.36 -8.09 17.77
C LEU A 223 -22.17 -7.96 19.29
N LYS A 224 -21.82 -9.07 19.95
CA LYS A 224 -21.48 -9.10 21.37
C LYS A 224 -20.01 -9.40 21.57
N ASN A 225 -19.40 -8.72 22.51
CA ASN A 225 -18.02 -8.97 22.91
C ASN A 225 -17.91 -10.24 23.73
N GLY A 226 -16.93 -11.07 23.41
CA GLY A 226 -16.58 -12.26 24.14
C GLY A 226 -15.26 -12.10 24.91
N ILE A 227 -14.57 -13.21 25.09
CA ILE A 227 -13.29 -13.28 25.82
C ILE A 227 -12.13 -12.71 25.01
N ILE A 228 -11.08 -12.30 25.70
CA ILE A 228 -9.81 -11.91 25.07
C ILE A 228 -9.05 -13.19 24.69
N TYR A 229 -8.57 -13.22 23.46
CA TYR A 229 -7.77 -14.34 22.95
C TYR A 229 -6.38 -14.35 23.58
N ASN A 230 -5.99 -15.48 24.16
CA ASN A 230 -4.73 -15.65 24.88
C ASN A 230 -3.58 -16.23 24.04
N GLY A 231 -3.83 -16.56 22.78
CA GLY A 231 -2.82 -17.13 21.88
C GLY A 231 -2.83 -18.66 21.75
N GLU A 232 -3.71 -19.37 22.49
CA GLU A 232 -3.70 -20.85 22.49
C GLU A 232 -4.45 -21.45 21.31
N GLU A 233 -5.77 -21.52 21.35
CA GLU A 233 -6.57 -22.17 20.30
C GLU A 233 -7.35 -21.16 19.46
N LEU A 234 -7.22 -21.23 18.11
CA LEU A 234 -7.96 -20.38 17.19
C LEU A 234 -9.40 -20.84 16.96
N PHE A 235 -9.72 -22.14 17.19
CA PHE A 235 -11.00 -22.77 16.86
C PHE A 235 -11.47 -23.70 17.96
#